data_b6479ae354bb2d109f976f0a88d95e94
#
_entry.id   b6479ae354bb2d109f976f0a88d95e94
#
_cell.length_a   1.000
_cell.length_b   1.000
_cell.length_c   1.000
_cell.angle_alpha   90.00
_cell.angle_beta   90.00
_cell.angle_gamma   90.00
#
_symmetry.space_group_name_H-M   'P 1'
#
loop_
_entity.id
_entity.type
_entity.pdbx_description
1 polymer ?
#
loop_
_entity_poly.entity_id
_entity_poly.type
_entity_poly.pdbx_seq_one_letter_code
_entity_poly.pdbx_strand_id
1 'polypeptide(L)'
;KYFTFLMLLLIPGCTLFPGFQNTLFSQEYRQIVVATGSPYELGLIDELAGAFQSEYEGTVRCIKTPTGPGLDLGRHGLAHITIGHEKEATEKFMREGHAAKKSELMHNYTVVVGPREDPAGIDDLADLKEVQRRIYQSGSPYLSRGDGGGMHILEMNIWKDLGLDPRGKDWYEESKTFMLASLFNADRSGRYHMLDSSTWTMNKSKVPNLKLFVTGPPNRYEICLVDADKHPHLAYNQDLAQMFYEFLTGLEGQKIIAGFGRFEYGEPLYYPDVIKNPQ
;
A
#
# COMPACT_ATOMS: atom_id res chain seq x y z
N LYS A 1 -7.04 -42.29 -73.99
CA LYS A 1 -7.82 -41.26 -74.69
C LYS A 1 -9.07 -40.98 -73.84
N TYR A 2 -8.96 -40.07 -72.88
CA TYR A 2 -10.13 -39.43 -72.31
C TYR A 2 -9.79 -37.93 -72.15
N PHE A 3 -10.54 -37.14 -72.88
CA PHE A 3 -10.57 -35.69 -72.79
C PHE A 3 -11.44 -35.32 -71.62
N THR A 4 -10.91 -34.65 -70.63
CA THR A 4 -11.70 -34.11 -69.56
C THR A 4 -11.88 -32.61 -69.77
N PHE A 5 -13.11 -32.21 -70.03
CA PHE A 5 -13.58 -30.84 -70.28
C PHE A 5 -13.60 -30.11 -68.92
N LEU A 6 -12.79 -29.06 -68.75
CA LEU A 6 -12.80 -28.21 -67.58
C LEU A 6 -13.86 -27.12 -67.80
N MET A 7 -14.98 -27.19 -67.08
CA MET A 7 -16.06 -26.23 -67.12
C MET A 7 -15.74 -25.09 -66.16
N LEU A 8 -15.39 -23.91 -66.70
CA LEU A 8 -15.22 -22.67 -65.91
C LEU A 8 -16.62 -22.15 -65.55
N LEU A 9 -16.97 -22.25 -64.27
CA LEU A 9 -18.12 -21.54 -63.66
C LEU A 9 -17.74 -20.10 -63.38
N LEU A 10 -18.16 -19.19 -64.20
CA LEU A 10 -18.20 -17.75 -63.94
C LEU A 10 -19.26 -17.47 -62.88
N ILE A 11 -18.85 -17.08 -61.68
CA ILE A 11 -19.74 -16.53 -60.64
C ILE A 11 -19.87 -15.04 -60.90
N PRO A 12 -21.06 -14.52 -61.12
CA PRO A 12 -21.25 -13.10 -61.34
C PRO A 12 -21.27 -12.38 -59.99
N GLY A 13 -20.45 -11.33 -59.88
CA GLY A 13 -20.71 -10.11 -59.16
C GLY A 13 -21.15 -10.19 -57.73
N CYS A 14 -20.18 -10.38 -56.81
CA CYS A 14 -20.40 -9.90 -55.45
C CYS A 14 -20.08 -8.40 -55.41
N THR A 15 -21.10 -7.59 -55.40
CA THR A 15 -21.01 -6.15 -55.12
C THR A 15 -20.42 -5.97 -53.75
N LEU A 16 -19.21 -5.43 -53.71
CA LEU A 16 -18.57 -4.93 -52.51
C LEU A 16 -19.49 -3.89 -51.88
N PHE A 17 -20.08 -4.20 -50.74
CA PHE A 17 -20.65 -3.21 -49.84
C PHE A 17 -19.52 -2.35 -49.33
N PRO A 18 -19.42 -1.06 -49.67
CA PRO A 18 -18.52 -0.14 -49.02
C PRO A 18 -19.14 0.25 -47.68
N GLY A 19 -18.69 -0.34 -46.58
CA GLY A 19 -19.22 0.05 -45.29
C GLY A 19 -18.94 -0.83 -44.10
N PHE A 20 -18.29 -1.96 -44.25
CA PHE A 20 -17.68 -2.66 -43.09
C PHE A 20 -16.20 -2.29 -42.98
N GLN A 21 -15.94 -1.03 -42.60
CA GLN A 21 -14.72 -0.79 -41.86
C GLN A 21 -14.85 -1.62 -40.60
N ASN A 22 -14.07 -2.68 -40.50
CA ASN A 22 -13.78 -3.35 -39.24
C ASN A 22 -13.13 -2.32 -38.32
N THR A 23 -13.93 -1.52 -37.64
CA THR A 23 -13.58 -0.95 -36.37
C THR A 23 -13.59 -2.09 -35.35
N LEU A 24 -12.64 -3.02 -35.51
CA LEU A 24 -12.06 -3.66 -34.38
C LEU A 24 -11.31 -2.52 -33.64
N PHE A 25 -12.08 -1.69 -32.93
CA PHE A 25 -11.50 -0.96 -31.82
C PHE A 25 -10.93 -2.05 -30.92
N SER A 26 -9.64 -2.28 -31.01
CA SER A 26 -8.91 -2.76 -29.85
C SER A 26 -9.26 -1.74 -28.78
N GLN A 27 -10.15 -2.11 -27.88
CA GLN A 27 -10.41 -1.34 -26.68
C GLN A 27 -9.06 -1.29 -26.01
N GLU A 28 -8.36 -0.17 -26.18
CA GLU A 28 -7.02 0.02 -25.66
C GLU A 28 -7.13 -0.17 -24.15
N TYR A 29 -6.55 -1.27 -23.66
CA TYR A 29 -6.71 -1.71 -22.28
C TYR A 29 -5.93 -0.75 -21.38
N ARG A 30 -6.63 0.30 -20.94
CA ARG A 30 -6.03 1.31 -20.06
C ARG A 30 -5.83 0.72 -18.67
N GLN A 31 -4.59 0.65 -18.23
CA GLN A 31 -4.25 0.09 -16.93
C GLN A 31 -3.13 0.88 -16.26
N ILE A 32 -3.30 1.18 -14.98
CA ILE A 32 -2.25 1.74 -14.14
C ILE A 32 -1.86 0.76 -13.03
N VAL A 33 -0.65 0.93 -12.51
CA VAL A 33 -0.10 0.13 -11.41
C VAL A 33 0.16 1.05 -10.23
N VAL A 34 -0.37 0.68 -9.06
CA VAL A 34 -0.13 1.32 -7.77
C VAL A 34 0.73 0.40 -6.91
N ALA A 35 1.80 0.91 -6.31
CA ALA A 35 2.66 0.18 -5.40
C ALA A 35 2.45 0.67 -3.96
N THR A 36 1.97 -0.20 -3.06
CA THR A 36 1.76 0.14 -1.65
C THR A 36 1.68 -1.10 -0.75
N GLY A 37 1.75 -0.90 0.56
CA GLY A 37 1.75 -1.95 1.58
C GLY A 37 0.39 -2.21 2.23
N SER A 38 0.30 -1.92 3.54
CA SER A 38 -0.90 -2.18 4.35
C SER A 38 -2.20 -1.58 3.79
N PRO A 39 -2.22 -0.40 3.15
CA PRO A 39 -3.46 0.10 2.54
C PRO A 39 -4.07 -0.84 1.50
N TYR A 40 -3.24 -1.57 0.76
CA TYR A 40 -3.72 -2.62 -0.14
C TYR A 40 -4.02 -3.93 0.60
N GLU A 41 -3.14 -4.35 1.52
CA GLU A 41 -3.33 -5.58 2.30
C GLU A 41 -4.66 -5.58 3.07
N LEU A 42 -5.12 -4.42 3.53
CA LEU A 42 -6.36 -4.24 4.28
C LEU A 42 -7.59 -3.91 3.43
N GLY A 43 -7.44 -3.76 2.10
CA GLY A 43 -8.54 -3.57 1.15
C GLY A 43 -8.91 -2.12 0.84
N LEU A 44 -8.27 -1.09 1.45
CA LEU A 44 -8.57 0.31 1.15
C LEU A 44 -8.33 0.65 -0.32
N ILE A 45 -7.22 0.16 -0.90
CA ILE A 45 -6.92 0.46 -2.31
C ILE A 45 -7.92 -0.20 -3.25
N ASP A 46 -8.42 -1.38 -2.92
CA ASP A 46 -9.45 -2.06 -3.72
C ASP A 46 -10.77 -1.29 -3.69
N GLU A 47 -11.18 -0.73 -2.53
CA GLU A 47 -12.36 0.11 -2.41
C GLU A 47 -12.23 1.41 -3.20
N LEU A 48 -11.09 2.10 -3.08
CA LEU A 48 -10.79 3.32 -3.84
C LEU A 48 -10.72 3.06 -5.35
N ALA A 49 -10.08 1.97 -5.76
CA ALA A 49 -10.01 1.56 -7.16
C ALA A 49 -11.38 1.20 -7.71
N GLY A 50 -12.20 0.48 -6.95
CA GLY A 50 -13.57 0.14 -7.33
C GLY A 50 -14.43 1.38 -7.55
N ALA A 51 -14.38 2.35 -6.64
CA ALA A 51 -15.09 3.62 -6.77
C ALA A 51 -14.63 4.41 -8.01
N PHE A 52 -13.31 4.53 -8.21
CA PHE A 52 -12.75 5.19 -9.37
C PHE A 52 -13.18 4.51 -10.69
N GLN A 53 -13.08 3.19 -10.78
CA GLN A 53 -13.43 2.41 -11.98
C GLN A 53 -14.94 2.40 -12.29
N SER A 54 -15.78 2.77 -11.33
CA SER A 54 -17.22 2.96 -11.60
C SER A 54 -17.54 4.23 -12.39
N GLU A 55 -16.64 5.22 -12.39
CA GLU A 55 -16.80 6.51 -13.03
C GLU A 55 -15.87 6.71 -14.24
N TYR A 56 -14.71 6.05 -14.23
CA TYR A 56 -13.66 6.23 -15.24
C TYR A 56 -13.28 4.91 -15.91
N GLU A 57 -13.13 4.94 -17.22
CA GLU A 57 -12.66 3.78 -17.99
C GLU A 57 -11.17 3.51 -17.69
N GLY A 58 -10.87 2.28 -17.31
CA GLY A 58 -9.51 1.82 -17.02
C GLY A 58 -9.45 0.87 -15.83
N THR A 59 -8.30 0.29 -15.62
CA THR A 59 -8.07 -0.66 -14.52
C THR A 59 -6.94 -0.16 -13.62
N VAL A 60 -7.17 -0.21 -12.31
CA VAL A 60 -6.16 0.02 -11.29
C VAL A 60 -5.69 -1.33 -10.77
N ARG A 61 -4.42 -1.65 -10.96
CA ARG A 61 -3.78 -2.82 -10.35
C ARG A 61 -2.90 -2.39 -9.20
N CYS A 62 -2.83 -3.19 -8.15
CA CYS A 62 -1.95 -2.91 -7.03
C CYS A 62 -0.89 -4.00 -6.87
N ILE A 63 0.33 -3.56 -6.54
CA ILE A 63 1.43 -4.41 -6.11
C ILE A 63 1.60 -4.19 -4.61
N LYS A 64 1.40 -5.26 -3.81
CA LYS A 64 1.67 -5.24 -2.38
C LYS A 64 3.18 -5.25 -2.14
N THR A 65 3.70 -4.17 -1.58
CA THR A 65 5.13 -4.00 -1.37
C THR A 65 5.42 -3.01 -0.23
N PRO A 66 6.54 -3.16 0.51
CA PRO A 66 7.03 -2.14 1.42
C PRO A 66 7.39 -0.84 0.68
N THR A 67 7.48 0.29 1.41
CA THR A 67 7.73 1.62 0.81
C THR A 67 8.99 1.66 -0.05
N GLY A 68 10.14 1.20 0.46
CA GLY A 68 11.40 1.24 -0.30
C GLY A 68 11.33 0.51 -1.65
N PRO A 69 11.01 -0.80 -1.66
CA PRO A 69 10.79 -1.55 -2.90
C PRO A 69 9.68 -0.96 -3.79
N GLY A 70 8.63 -0.35 -3.20
CA GLY A 70 7.58 0.35 -3.96
C GLY A 70 8.12 1.57 -4.72
N LEU A 71 8.97 2.37 -4.08
CA LEU A 71 9.67 3.49 -4.73
C LEU A 71 10.64 2.98 -5.82
N ASP A 72 11.27 1.81 -5.61
CA ASP A 72 12.12 1.20 -6.64
C ASP A 72 11.32 0.76 -7.87
N LEU A 73 10.10 0.24 -7.69
CA LEU A 73 9.19 0.01 -8.81
C LEU A 73 8.93 1.31 -9.60
N GLY A 74 8.69 2.42 -8.90
CA GLY A 74 8.55 3.74 -9.52
C GLY A 74 9.82 4.20 -10.26
N ARG A 75 11.02 4.02 -9.66
CA ARG A 75 12.30 4.36 -10.29
C ARG A 75 12.55 3.61 -11.60
N HIS A 76 12.04 2.40 -11.70
CA HIS A 76 12.17 1.56 -12.91
C HIS A 76 10.97 1.67 -13.87
N GLY A 77 10.00 2.54 -13.58
CA GLY A 77 8.81 2.69 -14.41
C GLY A 77 7.88 1.47 -14.39
N LEU A 78 7.89 0.69 -13.31
CA LEU A 78 7.03 -0.48 -13.12
C LEU A 78 5.77 -0.18 -12.32
N ALA A 79 5.66 1.04 -11.79
CA ALA A 79 4.47 1.58 -11.14
C ALA A 79 4.22 3.02 -11.62
N HIS A 80 2.95 3.41 -11.74
CA HIS A 80 2.52 4.77 -12.07
C HIS A 80 2.34 5.62 -10.82
N ILE A 81 1.96 4.99 -9.72
CA ILE A 81 1.74 5.64 -8.42
C ILE A 81 2.41 4.80 -7.34
N THR A 82 3.07 5.45 -6.40
CA THR A 82 3.56 4.82 -5.17
C THR A 82 2.93 5.49 -3.96
N ILE A 83 2.52 4.69 -2.97
CA ILE A 83 1.99 5.17 -1.69
C ILE A 83 2.81 4.54 -0.57
N GLY A 84 3.43 5.36 0.26
CA GLY A 84 4.30 4.90 1.34
C GLY A 84 4.36 5.87 2.50
N HIS A 85 4.99 5.48 3.61
CA HIS A 85 5.03 6.26 4.85
C HIS A 85 6.46 6.56 5.34
N GLU A 86 7.42 6.68 4.43
CA GLU A 86 8.81 7.06 4.71
C GLU A 86 9.12 8.41 4.06
N LYS A 87 8.85 9.48 4.79
CA LYS A 87 8.96 10.86 4.28
C LYS A 87 10.30 11.16 3.62
N GLU A 88 11.41 10.79 4.25
CA GLU A 88 12.75 11.04 3.68
C GLU A 88 12.98 10.33 2.34
N ALA A 89 12.47 9.09 2.22
CA ALA A 89 12.59 8.30 1.00
C ALA A 89 11.73 8.87 -0.14
N THR A 90 10.50 9.30 0.15
CA THR A 90 9.61 9.93 -0.83
C THR A 90 10.10 11.32 -1.23
N GLU A 91 10.64 12.11 -0.30
CA GLU A 91 11.29 13.38 -0.61
C GLU A 91 12.54 13.21 -1.49
N LYS A 92 13.34 12.18 -1.21
CA LYS A 92 14.48 11.83 -2.05
C LYS A 92 14.02 11.43 -3.46
N PHE A 93 13.00 10.58 -3.56
CA PHE A 93 12.41 10.15 -4.82
C PHE A 93 11.94 11.34 -5.67
N MET A 94 11.29 12.32 -5.04
CA MET A 94 10.89 13.58 -5.68
C MET A 94 12.10 14.44 -6.12
N ARG A 95 13.09 14.62 -5.24
CA ARG A 95 14.31 15.42 -5.57
C ARG A 95 15.13 14.81 -6.71
N GLU A 96 15.14 13.50 -6.83
CA GLU A 96 15.78 12.75 -7.92
C GLU A 96 14.97 12.84 -9.23
N GLY A 97 13.80 13.49 -9.20
CA GLY A 97 12.93 13.73 -10.36
C GLY A 97 12.22 12.45 -10.82
N HIS A 98 11.99 11.47 -9.93
CA HIS A 98 11.23 10.27 -10.26
C HIS A 98 9.72 10.44 -10.07
N ALA A 99 9.29 11.51 -9.41
CA ALA A 99 7.88 11.86 -9.25
C ALA A 99 7.57 13.21 -9.89
N ALA A 100 6.51 13.27 -10.69
CA ALA A 100 5.94 14.50 -11.23
C ALA A 100 5.13 15.27 -10.18
N LYS A 101 4.46 14.55 -9.26
CA LYS A 101 3.68 15.12 -8.15
C LYS A 101 3.89 14.30 -6.88
N LYS A 102 3.83 14.98 -5.73
CA LYS A 102 3.83 14.36 -4.39
C LYS A 102 2.89 15.13 -3.46
N SER A 103 2.12 14.43 -2.62
CA SER A 103 1.41 15.04 -1.50
C SER A 103 1.28 14.08 -0.32
N GLU A 104 0.93 14.61 0.85
CA GLU A 104 0.35 13.80 1.92
C GLU A 104 -0.98 13.24 1.42
N LEU A 105 -1.36 12.03 1.86
CA LEU A 105 -2.60 11.39 1.45
C LEU A 105 -3.50 11.12 2.66
N MET A 106 -2.96 10.43 3.66
CA MET A 106 -3.68 9.95 4.82
C MET A 106 -2.71 9.57 5.93
N HIS A 107 -3.24 9.29 7.11
CA HIS A 107 -2.46 8.68 8.19
C HIS A 107 -3.25 7.61 8.93
N ASN A 108 -2.55 6.75 9.61
CA ASN A 108 -3.00 5.96 10.75
C ASN A 108 -2.02 6.23 11.92
N TYR A 109 -1.98 5.38 12.92
CA TYR A 109 -1.08 5.58 14.06
C TYR A 109 -0.11 4.40 14.19
N THR A 110 1.07 4.68 14.73
CA THR A 110 1.96 3.63 15.19
C THR A 110 1.43 3.11 16.52
N VAL A 111 1.39 1.79 16.69
CA VAL A 111 0.96 1.17 17.94
C VAL A 111 1.95 0.10 18.39
N VAL A 112 2.01 -0.14 19.70
CA VAL A 112 2.70 -1.29 20.29
C VAL A 112 1.67 -2.19 20.95
N VAL A 113 1.69 -3.45 20.54
CA VAL A 113 0.89 -4.53 21.13
C VAL A 113 1.82 -5.55 21.80
N GLY A 114 1.29 -6.37 22.67
CA GLY A 114 2.08 -7.40 23.34
C GLY A 114 1.21 -8.31 24.21
N PRO A 115 1.86 -9.30 24.86
CA PRO A 115 1.17 -10.26 25.73
C PRO A 115 0.41 -9.56 26.86
N ARG A 116 -0.78 -10.07 27.17
CA ARG A 116 -1.66 -9.45 28.19
C ARG A 116 -1.05 -9.39 29.58
N GLU A 117 -0.13 -10.29 29.88
CA GLU A 117 0.58 -10.39 31.15
C GLU A 117 1.60 -9.28 31.38
N ASP A 118 1.97 -8.55 30.31
CA ASP A 118 2.89 -7.42 30.35
C ASP A 118 4.23 -7.70 31.06
N PRO A 119 5.01 -8.67 30.59
CA PRO A 119 6.27 -9.02 31.27
C PRO A 119 7.32 -7.89 31.28
N ALA A 120 7.20 -6.91 30.40
CA ALA A 120 8.07 -5.73 30.39
C ALA A 120 7.59 -4.59 31.31
N GLY A 121 6.33 -4.63 31.78
CA GLY A 121 5.76 -3.57 32.62
C GLY A 121 5.62 -2.25 31.88
N ILE A 122 4.98 -2.25 30.70
CA ILE A 122 4.81 -1.06 29.85
C ILE A 122 3.40 -0.47 29.86
N ASP A 123 2.49 -1.03 30.62
CA ASP A 123 1.04 -0.66 30.60
C ASP A 123 0.79 0.82 30.93
N ASP A 124 1.65 1.43 31.75
CA ASP A 124 1.54 2.83 32.16
C ASP A 124 2.35 3.80 31.27
N LEU A 125 2.99 3.30 30.21
CA LEU A 125 3.84 4.13 29.36
C LEU A 125 3.06 4.65 28.14
N ALA A 126 3.35 5.91 27.75
CA ALA A 126 2.74 6.55 26.58
C ALA A 126 3.77 6.90 25.48
N ASP A 127 5.05 6.86 25.79
CA ASP A 127 6.14 7.20 24.86
C ASP A 127 6.77 5.96 24.22
N LEU A 128 6.83 5.91 22.90
CA LEU A 128 7.38 4.75 22.16
C LEU A 128 8.84 4.46 22.51
N LYS A 129 9.66 5.48 22.76
CA LYS A 129 11.07 5.28 23.10
C LYS A 129 11.21 4.67 24.49
N GLU A 130 10.38 5.12 25.44
CA GLU A 130 10.37 4.55 26.79
C GLU A 130 9.87 3.10 26.79
N VAL A 131 8.83 2.80 26.02
CA VAL A 131 8.34 1.43 25.79
C VAL A 131 9.44 0.53 25.26
N GLN A 132 10.11 0.94 24.19
CA GLN A 132 11.20 0.15 23.60
C GLN A 132 12.37 -0.01 24.58
N ARG A 133 12.74 1.05 25.32
CA ARG A 133 13.78 0.97 26.36
C ARG A 133 13.42 -0.05 27.43
N ARG A 134 12.19 -0.05 27.91
CA ARG A 134 11.71 -0.96 28.94
C ARG A 134 11.70 -2.42 28.46
N ILE A 135 11.25 -2.67 27.24
CA ILE A 135 11.30 -4.01 26.61
C ILE A 135 12.76 -4.49 26.51
N TYR A 136 13.68 -3.61 26.07
CA TYR A 136 15.09 -3.96 25.99
C TYR A 136 15.71 -4.30 27.36
N GLN A 137 15.41 -3.51 28.38
CA GLN A 137 15.94 -3.68 29.74
C GLN A 137 15.44 -4.96 30.41
N SER A 138 14.16 -5.30 30.17
CA SER A 138 13.57 -6.53 30.71
C SER A 138 13.99 -7.79 29.95
N GLY A 139 14.49 -7.65 28.71
CA GLY A 139 14.74 -8.80 27.84
C GLY A 139 13.44 -9.55 27.46
N SER A 140 12.30 -8.85 27.47
CA SER A 140 11.01 -9.46 27.14
C SER A 140 10.92 -9.80 25.66
N PRO A 141 10.26 -10.92 25.30
CA PRO A 141 10.16 -11.35 23.92
C PRO A 141 9.56 -10.30 22.98
N TYR A 142 10.28 -10.00 21.92
CA TYR A 142 9.89 -9.00 20.91
C TYR A 142 9.99 -9.57 19.50
N LEU A 143 8.98 -9.29 18.67
CA LEU A 143 8.96 -9.64 17.26
C LEU A 143 9.05 -8.37 16.40
N SER A 144 10.15 -8.21 15.71
CA SER A 144 10.29 -7.21 14.65
C SER A 144 9.75 -7.73 13.33
N ARG A 145 9.33 -6.83 12.45
CA ARG A 145 9.02 -7.21 11.07
C ARG A 145 10.26 -7.70 10.33
N GLY A 146 11.39 -7.02 10.47
CA GLY A 146 12.65 -7.40 9.83
C GLY A 146 12.64 -7.38 8.29
N ASP A 147 11.67 -6.70 7.65
CA ASP A 147 11.40 -6.74 6.20
C ASP A 147 11.80 -5.46 5.44
N GLY A 148 12.40 -4.47 6.12
CA GLY A 148 12.77 -3.18 5.52
C GLY A 148 11.57 -2.27 5.20
N GLY A 149 10.36 -2.61 5.65
CA GLY A 149 9.20 -1.73 5.52
C GLY A 149 9.21 -0.58 6.52
N GLY A 150 8.39 0.44 6.30
CA GLY A 150 8.42 1.68 7.08
C GLY A 150 8.26 1.49 8.59
N MET A 151 7.41 0.56 9.06
CA MET A 151 7.33 0.25 10.50
C MET A 151 8.62 -0.37 11.01
N HIS A 152 9.31 -1.21 10.24
CA HIS A 152 10.61 -1.75 10.62
C HIS A 152 11.67 -0.65 10.66
N ILE A 153 11.69 0.25 9.68
CA ILE A 153 12.62 1.39 9.66
C ILE A 153 12.37 2.30 10.86
N LEU A 154 11.11 2.62 11.18
CA LEU A 154 10.75 3.40 12.36
C LEU A 154 11.23 2.73 13.66
N GLU A 155 10.99 1.43 13.80
CA GLU A 155 11.46 0.63 14.93
C GLU A 155 12.98 0.74 15.08
N MET A 156 13.72 0.49 13.98
CA MET A 156 15.19 0.56 13.99
C MET A 156 15.74 1.96 14.30
N ASN A 157 15.04 3.01 13.86
CA ASN A 157 15.39 4.39 14.21
C ASN A 157 15.18 4.66 15.70
N ILE A 158 14.11 4.14 16.31
CA ILE A 158 13.90 4.25 17.76
C ILE A 158 15.04 3.55 18.52
N TRP A 159 15.41 2.32 18.16
CA TRP A 159 16.54 1.61 18.77
C TRP A 159 17.85 2.40 18.65
N LYS A 160 18.12 2.93 17.46
CA LYS A 160 19.30 3.76 17.19
C LYS A 160 19.32 5.04 18.05
N ASP A 161 18.20 5.74 18.14
CA ASP A 161 18.07 6.96 18.94
C ASP A 161 18.29 6.70 20.43
N LEU A 162 17.95 5.50 20.90
CA LEU A 162 18.20 5.06 22.27
C LEU A 162 19.64 4.61 22.50
N GLY A 163 20.46 4.49 21.46
CA GLY A 163 21.79 3.90 21.52
C GLY A 163 21.77 2.40 21.82
N LEU A 164 20.68 1.69 21.46
CA LEU A 164 20.47 0.27 21.72
C LEU A 164 20.46 -0.51 20.41
N ASP A 165 20.95 -1.75 20.45
CA ASP A 165 20.84 -2.70 19.34
C ASP A 165 20.25 -4.02 19.86
N PRO A 166 19.00 -4.36 19.46
CA PRO A 166 18.35 -5.59 19.89
C PRO A 166 18.80 -6.81 19.07
N ARG A 167 19.42 -6.61 17.91
CA ARG A 167 19.80 -7.70 17.00
C ARG A 167 20.79 -8.66 17.66
N GLY A 168 20.55 -9.94 17.47
CA GLY A 168 21.37 -11.00 18.08
C GLY A 168 21.05 -11.27 19.55
N LYS A 169 20.02 -10.64 20.12
CA LYS A 169 19.50 -10.99 21.45
C LYS A 169 18.52 -12.15 21.34
N ASP A 170 18.54 -13.08 22.28
CA ASP A 170 17.67 -14.26 22.28
C ASP A 170 16.17 -13.92 22.36
N TRP A 171 15.83 -12.76 22.92
CA TRP A 171 14.46 -12.27 23.04
C TRP A 171 13.97 -11.49 21.80
N TYR A 172 14.87 -11.11 20.87
CA TYR A 172 14.52 -10.35 19.67
C TYR A 172 14.53 -11.24 18.44
N GLU A 173 13.39 -11.30 17.76
CA GLU A 173 13.20 -12.10 16.55
C GLU A 173 12.72 -11.25 15.39
N GLU A 174 13.25 -11.48 14.19
CA GLU A 174 12.78 -10.87 12.95
C GLU A 174 11.87 -11.85 12.21
N SER A 175 10.60 -11.49 12.01
CA SER A 175 9.62 -12.33 11.31
C SER A 175 9.90 -12.43 9.80
N LYS A 176 10.49 -11.38 9.21
CA LYS A 176 10.71 -11.23 7.76
C LYS A 176 9.44 -11.43 6.93
N THR A 177 8.29 -11.07 7.52
CA THR A 177 6.97 -11.22 6.93
C THR A 177 6.25 -9.88 6.88
N PHE A 178 5.17 -9.82 6.08
CA PHE A 178 4.34 -8.62 5.97
C PHE A 178 3.56 -8.36 7.28
N MET A 179 2.98 -7.14 7.43
CA MET A 179 2.41 -6.62 8.67
C MET A 179 1.39 -7.57 9.31
N LEU A 180 0.41 -8.04 8.55
CA LEU A 180 -0.64 -8.91 9.05
C LEU A 180 -0.10 -10.26 9.53
N ALA A 181 0.82 -10.86 8.77
CA ALA A 181 1.45 -12.12 9.16
C ALA A 181 2.32 -11.96 10.41
N SER A 182 3.04 -10.83 10.55
CA SER A 182 3.82 -10.51 11.75
C SER A 182 2.93 -10.37 12.98
N LEU A 183 1.76 -9.71 12.87
CA LEU A 183 0.81 -9.61 13.97
C LEU A 183 0.34 -11.00 14.48
N PHE A 184 -0.03 -11.90 13.55
CA PHE A 184 -0.43 -13.26 13.95
C PHE A 184 0.74 -14.06 14.52
N ASN A 185 1.97 -13.86 14.04
CA ASN A 185 3.15 -14.47 14.61
C ASN A 185 3.42 -13.97 16.04
N ALA A 186 3.26 -12.67 16.28
CA ALA A 186 3.40 -12.09 17.61
C ALA A 186 2.37 -12.66 18.60
N ASP A 187 1.10 -12.80 18.17
CA ASP A 187 0.04 -13.41 18.98
C ASP A 187 0.38 -14.86 19.39
N ARG A 188 0.78 -15.68 18.41
CA ARG A 188 1.10 -17.09 18.66
C ARG A 188 2.31 -17.31 19.55
N SER A 189 3.28 -16.39 19.49
CA SER A 189 4.54 -16.49 20.23
C SER A 189 4.58 -15.66 21.52
N GLY A 190 3.49 -14.91 21.83
CA GLY A 190 3.41 -14.09 23.04
C GLY A 190 4.48 -13.00 23.08
N ARG A 191 4.69 -12.26 21.95
CA ARG A 191 5.75 -11.27 21.81
C ARG A 191 5.20 -9.87 21.69
N TYR A 192 5.92 -8.88 22.18
CA TYR A 192 5.67 -7.48 21.84
C TYR A 192 5.91 -7.26 20.35
N HIS A 193 5.13 -6.37 19.76
CA HIS A 193 5.21 -6.05 18.33
C HIS A 193 4.78 -4.62 18.06
N MET A 194 5.52 -3.92 17.20
CA MET A 194 5.15 -2.58 16.74
C MET A 194 4.57 -2.66 15.34
N LEU A 195 3.37 -2.07 15.16
CA LEU A 195 2.62 -2.12 13.92
C LEU A 195 1.79 -0.85 13.72
N ASP A 196 1.04 -0.80 12.63
CA ASP A 196 0.06 0.27 12.39
C ASP A 196 -1.31 -0.02 13.03
N SER A 197 -2.01 1.04 13.43
CA SER A 197 -3.31 0.96 14.10
C SER A 197 -4.40 0.35 13.21
N SER A 198 -4.33 0.50 11.90
CA SER A 198 -5.31 -0.05 10.95
C SER A 198 -5.26 -1.59 10.98
N THR A 199 -4.06 -2.16 10.89
CA THR A 199 -3.86 -3.61 10.99
C THR A 199 -4.32 -4.13 12.34
N TRP A 200 -4.01 -3.43 13.44
CA TRP A 200 -4.48 -3.78 14.78
C TRP A 200 -6.01 -3.75 14.88
N THR A 201 -6.63 -2.62 14.55
CA THR A 201 -8.08 -2.41 14.70
C THR A 201 -8.87 -3.47 13.92
N MET A 202 -8.46 -3.77 12.68
CA MET A 202 -9.12 -4.77 11.85
C MET A 202 -8.97 -6.21 12.39
N ASN A 203 -7.95 -6.49 13.17
CA ASN A 203 -7.60 -7.86 13.54
C ASN A 203 -7.54 -8.13 15.05
N LYS A 204 -7.79 -7.12 15.91
CA LYS A 204 -7.71 -7.27 17.39
C LYS A 204 -8.54 -8.41 17.97
N SER A 205 -9.69 -8.72 17.37
CA SER A 205 -10.53 -9.86 17.79
C SER A 205 -9.96 -11.24 17.40
N LYS A 206 -9.02 -11.29 16.46
CA LYS A 206 -8.40 -12.53 15.96
C LYS A 206 -7.06 -12.84 16.63
N VAL A 207 -6.57 -11.95 17.49
CA VAL A 207 -5.29 -12.06 18.21
C VAL A 207 -5.52 -11.91 19.72
N PRO A 208 -6.21 -12.92 20.34
CA PRO A 208 -6.71 -12.81 21.71
C PRO A 208 -5.63 -12.77 22.78
N ASN A 209 -4.40 -13.21 22.47
CA ASN A 209 -3.28 -13.23 23.42
C ASN A 209 -2.61 -11.86 23.55
N LEU A 210 -2.89 -10.94 22.63
CA LEU A 210 -2.33 -9.59 22.64
C LEU A 210 -3.32 -8.56 23.18
N LYS A 211 -2.76 -7.46 23.72
CA LYS A 211 -3.47 -6.19 23.97
C LYS A 211 -2.69 -5.02 23.39
N LEU A 212 -3.40 -3.92 23.17
CA LEU A 212 -2.80 -2.62 22.83
C LEU A 212 -2.25 -1.98 24.10
N PHE A 213 -0.99 -1.56 24.07
CA PHE A 213 -0.36 -0.81 25.16
C PHE A 213 -0.22 0.66 24.85
N VAL A 214 0.29 0.99 23.66
CA VAL A 214 0.63 2.37 23.33
C VAL A 214 0.14 2.72 21.92
N THR A 215 -0.46 3.91 21.81
CA THR A 215 -0.70 4.59 20.53
C THR A 215 0.28 5.75 20.43
N GLY A 216 1.19 5.66 19.48
CA GLY A 216 2.23 6.65 19.22
C GLY A 216 1.79 7.70 18.18
N PRO A 217 2.77 8.36 17.54
CA PRO A 217 2.50 9.44 16.60
C PRO A 217 1.79 8.96 15.33
N PRO A 218 1.17 9.89 14.58
CA PRO A 218 0.62 9.61 13.26
C PRO A 218 1.69 9.02 12.31
N ASN A 219 1.33 7.93 11.67
CA ASN A 219 2.07 7.29 10.62
C ASN A 219 1.50 7.78 9.27
N ARG A 220 2.14 8.81 8.68
CA ARG A 220 1.63 9.53 7.52
C ARG A 220 2.04 8.84 6.23
N TYR A 221 1.08 8.62 5.35
CA TYR A 221 1.29 8.11 4.00
C TYR A 221 1.36 9.26 3.01
N GLU A 222 2.38 9.23 2.17
CA GLU A 222 2.55 10.12 1.05
C GLU A 222 2.29 9.37 -0.27
N ILE A 223 1.67 10.07 -1.22
CA ILE A 223 1.43 9.58 -2.57
C ILE A 223 2.36 10.29 -3.54
N CYS A 224 3.00 9.53 -4.43
CA CYS A 224 3.81 10.05 -5.53
C CYS A 224 3.23 9.57 -6.87
N LEU A 225 2.99 10.50 -7.78
CA LEU A 225 2.75 10.21 -9.19
C LEU A 225 4.11 10.12 -9.89
N VAL A 226 4.43 8.97 -10.45
CA VAL A 226 5.70 8.72 -11.13
C VAL A 226 5.81 9.58 -12.39
N ASP A 227 6.98 10.11 -12.67
CA ASP A 227 7.24 10.95 -13.83
C ASP A 227 7.39 10.12 -15.11
N ALA A 228 6.42 10.24 -16.00
CA ALA A 228 6.41 9.55 -17.28
C ALA A 228 7.47 10.08 -18.26
N ASP A 229 7.98 11.30 -18.10
CA ASP A 229 9.05 11.83 -18.97
C ASP A 229 10.34 11.02 -18.82
N LYS A 230 10.56 10.42 -17.65
CA LYS A 230 11.67 9.49 -17.42
C LYS A 230 11.38 8.06 -17.89
N HIS A 231 10.12 7.72 -18.10
CA HIS A 231 9.64 6.38 -18.42
C HIS A 231 8.61 6.43 -19.55
N PRO A 232 9.04 6.60 -20.82
CA PRO A 232 8.12 6.82 -21.96
C PRO A 232 7.04 5.74 -22.13
N HIS A 233 7.27 4.52 -21.66
CA HIS A 233 6.26 3.45 -21.69
C HIS A 233 5.12 3.64 -20.70
N LEU A 234 5.28 4.49 -19.66
CA LEU A 234 4.19 4.90 -18.77
C LEU A 234 3.31 6.00 -19.38
N ALA A 235 3.84 6.76 -20.35
CA ALA A 235 3.16 7.92 -20.94
C ALA A 235 1.78 7.57 -21.51
N TYR A 236 1.60 6.35 -22.01
CA TYR A 236 0.34 5.87 -22.57
C TYR A 236 -0.84 5.91 -21.57
N ASN A 237 -0.58 5.63 -20.27
CA ASN A 237 -1.60 5.64 -19.23
C ASN A 237 -1.40 6.75 -18.20
N GLN A 238 -0.54 7.73 -18.50
CA GLN A 238 -0.19 8.79 -17.54
C GLN A 238 -1.39 9.68 -17.19
N ASP A 239 -2.27 9.95 -18.13
CA ASP A 239 -3.50 10.69 -17.88
C ASP A 239 -4.42 9.93 -16.90
N LEU A 240 -4.60 8.62 -17.07
CA LEU A 240 -5.35 7.78 -16.14
C LEU A 240 -4.69 7.75 -14.75
N ALA A 241 -3.37 7.67 -14.70
CA ALA A 241 -2.63 7.72 -13.44
C ALA A 241 -2.79 9.08 -12.74
N GLN A 242 -2.77 10.18 -13.49
CA GLN A 242 -3.02 11.51 -12.95
C GLN A 242 -4.46 11.65 -12.44
N MET A 243 -5.45 11.16 -13.20
CA MET A 243 -6.86 11.16 -12.77
C MET A 243 -7.04 10.38 -11.47
N PHE A 244 -6.40 9.22 -11.34
CA PHE A 244 -6.47 8.43 -10.10
C PHE A 244 -5.75 9.13 -8.94
N TYR A 245 -4.59 9.75 -9.18
CA TYR A 245 -3.92 10.58 -8.18
C TYR A 245 -4.82 11.72 -7.68
N GLU A 246 -5.49 12.43 -8.59
CA GLU A 246 -6.41 13.54 -8.29
C GLU A 246 -7.69 13.04 -7.58
N PHE A 247 -8.20 11.88 -7.96
CA PHE A 247 -9.30 11.23 -7.25
C PHE A 247 -8.92 10.90 -5.80
N LEU A 248 -7.76 10.27 -5.58
CA LEU A 248 -7.28 9.90 -4.23
C LEU A 248 -7.06 11.12 -3.33
N THR A 249 -6.56 12.21 -3.90
CA THR A 249 -6.29 13.47 -3.18
C THR A 249 -7.48 14.43 -3.19
N GLY A 250 -8.52 14.13 -3.95
CA GLY A 250 -9.76 14.90 -4.06
C GLY A 250 -10.80 14.52 -3.01
N LEU A 251 -11.93 15.24 -3.03
CA LEU A 251 -12.98 15.10 -2.03
C LEU A 251 -13.53 13.67 -1.93
N GLU A 252 -13.79 13.03 -3.07
CA GLU A 252 -14.40 11.69 -3.10
C GLU A 252 -13.47 10.61 -2.52
N GLY A 253 -12.22 10.56 -2.96
CA GLY A 253 -11.23 9.62 -2.40
C GLY A 253 -10.99 9.87 -0.91
N GLN A 254 -10.92 11.13 -0.48
CA GLN A 254 -10.72 11.49 0.93
C GLN A 254 -11.96 11.13 1.80
N LYS A 255 -13.18 11.18 1.26
CA LYS A 255 -14.38 10.68 1.96
C LYS A 255 -14.34 9.15 2.12
N ILE A 256 -13.93 8.42 1.10
CA ILE A 256 -13.77 6.97 1.18
C ILE A 256 -12.73 6.62 2.25
N ILE A 257 -11.56 7.28 2.25
CA ILE A 257 -10.53 7.10 3.27
C ILE A 257 -11.09 7.35 4.67
N ALA A 258 -11.83 8.44 4.89
CA ALA A 258 -12.44 8.79 6.18
C ALA A 258 -13.52 7.80 6.64
N GLY A 259 -14.20 7.13 5.70
CA GLY A 259 -15.25 6.15 5.94
C GLY A 259 -14.73 4.72 6.16
N PHE A 260 -13.57 4.41 5.58
CA PHE A 260 -13.08 3.04 5.51
C PHE A 260 -12.91 2.38 6.88
N GLY A 261 -13.62 1.28 7.08
CA GLY A 261 -13.66 0.51 8.33
C GLY A 261 -14.56 1.10 9.43
N ARG A 262 -15.06 2.33 9.29
CA ARG A 262 -15.84 2.99 10.34
C ARG A 262 -17.10 2.22 10.72
N PHE A 263 -17.82 1.70 9.76
CA PHE A 263 -19.03 0.92 10.00
C PHE A 263 -18.73 -0.42 10.67
N GLU A 264 -17.67 -1.08 10.25
CA GLU A 264 -17.34 -2.44 10.68
C GLU A 264 -16.61 -2.47 12.03
N TYR A 265 -15.72 -1.48 12.28
CA TYR A 265 -14.85 -1.46 13.46
C TYR A 265 -15.21 -0.33 14.45
N GLY A 266 -16.19 0.53 14.15
CA GLY A 266 -16.59 1.66 14.98
C GLY A 266 -15.72 2.90 14.85
N GLU A 267 -14.60 2.80 14.13
CA GLU A 267 -13.64 3.88 13.88
C GLU A 267 -13.04 3.74 12.48
N PRO A 268 -12.58 4.84 11.84
CA PRO A 268 -11.91 4.73 10.56
C PRO A 268 -10.55 4.07 10.72
N LEU A 269 -10.17 3.24 9.74
CA LEU A 269 -8.83 2.63 9.73
C LEU A 269 -7.75 3.61 9.26
N TYR A 270 -8.13 4.61 8.47
CA TYR A 270 -7.27 5.68 8.00
C TYR A 270 -7.95 7.04 8.14
N TYR A 271 -7.17 8.08 8.32
CA TYR A 271 -7.62 9.46 8.46
C TYR A 271 -7.11 10.28 7.28
N PRO A 272 -7.95 11.05 6.58
CA PRO A 272 -7.54 11.86 5.44
C PRO A 272 -6.63 13.01 5.87
N ASP A 273 -5.60 13.31 5.07
CA ASP A 273 -4.64 14.40 5.36
C ASP A 273 -4.74 15.57 4.36
N VAL A 274 -5.32 15.34 3.16
CA VAL A 274 -5.42 16.40 2.14
C VAL A 274 -6.59 17.31 2.42
N ILE A 275 -7.74 16.74 2.77
CA ILE A 275 -8.95 17.49 3.10
C ILE A 275 -9.28 17.23 4.56
N LYS A 276 -9.01 18.21 5.41
CA LYS A 276 -9.34 18.11 6.82
C LYS A 276 -10.87 18.21 6.98
N ASN A 277 -11.50 17.16 7.51
CA ASN A 277 -12.95 17.01 7.67
C ASN A 277 -13.76 16.97 6.36
N PRO A 278 -13.61 15.95 5.50
CA PRO A 278 -14.52 15.73 4.40
C PRO A 278 -15.91 15.38 4.97
N GLN A 279 -16.85 16.33 4.90
CA GLN A 279 -18.25 16.15 5.33
C GLN A 279 -19.02 15.36 4.30
#